data_6e5a554f15ad17e26152f9dd904d0c0a
#
_entry.id   6e5a554f15ad17e26152f9dd904d0c0a
#
_cell.length_a   1.000
_cell.length_b   1.000
_cell.length_c   1.000
_cell.angle_alpha   90.00
_cell.angle_beta   90.00
_cell.angle_gamma   90.00
#
_symmetry.space_group_name_H-M   'P 1'
#
loop_
_entity.id
_entity.type
_entity.pdbx_description
1 polymer ?
#
loop_
_entity_poly.entity_id
_entity_poly.type
_entity_poly.pdbx_seq_one_letter_code
_entity_poly.pdbx_strand_id
1 'polypeptide(L)'
;MNFLLFLRRKLTFMSKSIILTDQQIQDKIRRIAYQIYESNTNEKEIILAGIKTNGFILAERIAEALRSISSIEISLCEITINKKKPREEIVTSIPSEEYKNKSLILVDDVLNSGTTLIYAARLFLEVPLKRFKTVVLVNRNHKKYPIKADFKGISLSTSMQEHIYVEFNKNESVAYLD
;
A
#
# COMPACT_ATOMS: atom_id res chain seq x y z
N MET A 1 -18.36 3.33 -32.39
CA MET A 1 -17.60 2.83 -31.21
C MET A 1 -17.39 1.33 -31.40
N ASN A 2 -16.14 0.93 -31.61
CA ASN A 2 -15.77 -0.34 -32.30
C ASN A 2 -16.02 -1.58 -31.42
N PHE A 3 -16.97 -2.42 -31.83
CA PHE A 3 -17.26 -3.75 -31.25
C PHE A 3 -16.00 -4.65 -31.13
N LEU A 4 -15.07 -4.51 -32.07
CA LEU A 4 -13.75 -5.19 -32.06
C LEU A 4 -12.85 -4.74 -30.89
N LEU A 5 -12.91 -3.47 -30.47
CA LEU A 5 -12.17 -2.95 -29.31
C LEU A 5 -12.77 -3.48 -28.00
N PHE A 6 -14.09 -3.64 -27.95
CA PHE A 6 -14.78 -4.22 -26.81
C PHE A 6 -14.49 -5.71 -26.68
N LEU A 7 -14.48 -6.45 -27.78
CA LEU A 7 -14.09 -7.87 -27.82
C LEU A 7 -12.61 -8.09 -27.49
N ARG A 8 -11.69 -7.25 -27.99
CA ARG A 8 -10.28 -7.32 -27.60
C ARG A 8 -10.07 -7.06 -26.11
N ARG A 9 -10.75 -6.07 -25.52
CA ARG A 9 -10.72 -5.84 -24.06
C ARG A 9 -11.23 -7.05 -23.28
N LYS A 10 -12.33 -7.67 -23.72
CA LYS A 10 -12.90 -8.87 -23.08
C LYS A 10 -11.99 -10.11 -23.20
N LEU A 11 -11.32 -10.29 -24.36
CA LEU A 11 -10.38 -11.38 -24.59
C LEU A 11 -9.07 -11.22 -23.80
N THR A 12 -8.57 -10.00 -23.62
CA THR A 12 -7.39 -9.72 -22.77
C THR A 12 -7.70 -9.93 -21.27
N PHE A 13 -8.95 -9.77 -20.85
CA PHE A 13 -9.39 -10.07 -19.47
C PHE A 13 -9.54 -11.57 -19.18
N MET A 14 -9.63 -12.42 -20.19
CA MET A 14 -9.81 -13.88 -20.02
C MET A 14 -8.55 -14.64 -19.61
N SER A 15 -7.36 -13.99 -19.56
CA SER A 15 -6.11 -14.62 -19.07
C SER A 15 -5.71 -14.19 -17.65
N LYS A 16 -6.36 -13.18 -17.09
CA LYS A 16 -6.02 -12.64 -15.76
C LYS A 16 -6.77 -13.38 -14.65
N SER A 17 -6.04 -14.05 -13.77
CA SER A 17 -6.64 -14.66 -12.57
C SER A 17 -6.92 -13.61 -11.51
N ILE A 18 -8.20 -13.29 -11.26
CA ILE A 18 -8.60 -12.35 -10.23
C ILE A 18 -8.28 -12.92 -8.85
N ILE A 19 -7.49 -12.17 -8.07
CA ILE A 19 -7.11 -12.49 -6.68
C ILE A 19 -8.09 -11.84 -5.70
N LEU A 20 -8.41 -10.55 -5.93
CA LEU A 20 -9.35 -9.78 -5.11
C LEU A 20 -10.28 -8.97 -6.02
N THR A 21 -11.56 -9.09 -5.76
CA THR A 21 -12.59 -8.20 -6.32
C THR A 21 -12.62 -6.88 -5.56
N ASP A 22 -13.32 -5.87 -6.08
CA ASP A 22 -13.48 -4.57 -5.44
C ASP A 22 -14.05 -4.69 -4.02
N GLN A 23 -15.11 -5.46 -3.83
CA GLN A 23 -15.70 -5.68 -2.51
C GLN A 23 -14.70 -6.31 -1.53
N GLN A 24 -13.94 -7.28 -2.00
CA GLN A 24 -12.90 -7.92 -1.16
C GLN A 24 -11.79 -6.94 -0.80
N ILE A 25 -11.39 -6.04 -1.72
CA ILE A 25 -10.40 -4.99 -1.45
C ILE A 25 -10.93 -4.04 -0.36
N GLN A 26 -12.18 -3.59 -0.47
CA GLN A 26 -12.82 -2.74 0.54
C GLN A 26 -12.86 -3.42 1.92
N ASP A 27 -13.25 -4.69 1.99
CA ASP A 27 -13.27 -5.47 3.23
C ASP A 27 -11.87 -5.59 3.85
N LYS A 28 -10.82 -5.78 3.02
CA LYS A 28 -9.43 -5.81 3.50
C LYS A 28 -8.98 -4.45 4.03
N ILE A 29 -9.31 -3.36 3.32
CA ILE A 29 -9.00 -1.98 3.75
C ILE A 29 -9.65 -1.69 5.10
N ARG A 30 -10.94 -2.01 5.23
CA ARG A 30 -11.67 -1.82 6.48
C ARG A 30 -11.04 -2.59 7.64
N ARG A 31 -10.69 -3.86 7.44
CA ARG A 31 -10.01 -4.68 8.45
C ARG A 31 -8.65 -4.10 8.83
N ILE A 32 -7.86 -3.66 7.85
CA ILE A 32 -6.56 -3.01 8.08
C ILE A 32 -6.74 -1.73 8.91
N ALA A 33 -7.76 -0.92 8.61
CA ALA A 33 -8.06 0.29 9.37
C ALA A 33 -8.34 -0.03 10.86
N TYR A 34 -9.13 -1.05 11.16
CA TYR A 34 -9.34 -1.48 12.55
C TYR A 34 -8.04 -1.94 13.23
N GLN A 35 -7.19 -2.72 12.55
CA GLN A 35 -5.91 -3.16 13.08
C GLN A 35 -4.95 -1.98 13.36
N ILE A 36 -4.95 -0.98 12.48
CA ILE A 36 -4.19 0.25 12.69
C ILE A 36 -4.75 1.01 13.89
N TYR A 37 -6.06 1.16 13.98
CA TYR A 37 -6.72 1.82 15.10
C TYR A 37 -6.38 1.14 16.43
N GLU A 38 -6.53 -0.19 16.53
CA GLU A 38 -6.19 -0.96 17.74
C GLU A 38 -4.75 -0.76 18.20
N SER A 39 -3.81 -0.65 17.26
CA SER A 39 -2.40 -0.43 17.58
C SER A 39 -2.05 1.04 17.90
N ASN A 40 -2.98 1.98 17.70
CA ASN A 40 -2.76 3.43 17.88
C ASN A 40 -3.82 4.12 18.74
N THR A 41 -4.54 3.40 19.60
CA THR A 41 -5.65 3.94 20.43
C THR A 41 -5.23 5.11 21.33
N ASN A 42 -3.95 5.20 21.70
CA ASN A 42 -3.40 6.27 22.54
C ASN A 42 -2.77 7.41 21.71
N GLU A 43 -2.83 7.36 20.40
CA GLU A 43 -2.30 8.39 19.53
C GLU A 43 -3.37 9.44 19.21
N LYS A 44 -2.95 10.72 19.22
CA LYS A 44 -3.81 11.81 18.76
C LYS A 44 -3.73 11.98 17.25
N GLU A 45 -2.55 11.67 16.68
CA GLU A 45 -2.24 11.79 15.26
C GLU A 45 -1.40 10.61 14.81
N ILE A 46 -1.62 10.16 13.58
CA ILE A 46 -0.77 9.19 12.88
C ILE A 46 -0.48 9.67 11.46
N ILE A 47 0.67 9.25 10.93
CA ILE A 47 1.06 9.53 9.56
C ILE A 47 0.87 8.27 8.72
N LEU A 48 0.13 8.37 7.61
CA LEU A 48 0.08 7.33 6.58
C LEU A 48 0.94 7.77 5.41
N ALA A 49 2.07 7.10 5.23
CA ALA A 49 3.04 7.39 4.19
C ALA A 49 2.90 6.39 3.04
N GLY A 50 2.26 6.81 1.96
CA GLY A 50 1.96 5.96 0.79
C GLY A 50 2.99 6.10 -0.32
N ILE A 51 3.48 4.97 -0.85
CA ILE A 51 4.38 4.96 -2.01
C ILE A 51 3.55 5.27 -3.27
N LYS A 52 4.01 6.29 -4.03
CA LYS A 52 3.40 6.68 -5.31
C LYS A 52 3.38 5.48 -6.28
N THR A 53 2.35 5.15 -7.01
CA THR A 53 1.01 5.71 -7.17
C THR A 53 -0.02 4.93 -6.34
N ASN A 54 -0.03 3.60 -6.45
CA ASN A 54 -1.02 2.72 -5.83
C ASN A 54 -0.92 2.67 -4.31
N GLY A 55 0.31 2.72 -3.76
CA GLY A 55 0.50 2.76 -2.31
C GLY A 55 -0.11 4.03 -1.69
N PHE A 56 -0.02 5.18 -2.39
CA PHE A 56 -0.64 6.41 -1.92
C PHE A 56 -2.17 6.35 -2.01
N ILE A 57 -2.74 5.83 -3.12
CA ILE A 57 -4.19 5.62 -3.23
C ILE A 57 -4.70 4.68 -2.13
N LEU A 58 -3.94 3.62 -1.83
CA LEU A 58 -4.27 2.72 -0.71
C LEU A 58 -4.23 3.44 0.64
N ALA A 59 -3.23 4.31 0.86
CA ALA A 59 -3.13 5.12 2.08
C ALA A 59 -4.31 6.08 2.23
N GLU A 60 -4.76 6.73 1.15
CA GLU A 60 -5.95 7.58 1.14
C GLU A 60 -7.22 6.81 1.54
N ARG A 61 -7.42 5.62 0.97
CA ARG A 61 -8.58 4.76 1.30
C ARG A 61 -8.54 4.24 2.74
N ILE A 62 -7.36 3.90 3.24
CA ILE A 62 -7.18 3.52 4.65
C ILE A 62 -7.46 4.73 5.56
N ALA A 63 -7.01 5.93 5.18
CA ALA A 63 -7.28 7.16 5.93
C ALA A 63 -8.79 7.45 6.01
N GLU A 64 -9.51 7.29 4.91
CA GLU A 64 -10.97 7.44 4.88
C GLU A 64 -11.66 6.43 5.81
N ALA A 65 -11.28 5.17 5.74
CA ALA A 65 -11.79 4.13 6.64
C ALA A 65 -11.47 4.42 8.12
N LEU A 66 -10.26 4.90 8.43
CA LEU A 66 -9.87 5.28 9.80
C LEU A 66 -10.68 6.46 10.32
N ARG A 67 -10.90 7.50 9.51
CA ARG A 67 -11.74 8.65 9.89
C ARG A 67 -13.19 8.26 10.18
N SER A 68 -13.68 7.19 9.56
CA SER A 68 -15.05 6.69 9.82
C SER A 68 -15.20 5.93 11.13
N ILE A 69 -14.09 5.43 11.72
CA ILE A 69 -14.11 4.57 12.92
C ILE A 69 -13.38 5.16 14.13
N SER A 70 -12.67 6.27 13.96
CA SER A 70 -11.86 6.88 15.02
C SER A 70 -11.81 8.41 14.93
N SER A 71 -11.44 9.05 16.03
CA SER A 71 -11.15 10.48 16.10
C SER A 71 -9.66 10.81 15.97
N ILE A 72 -8.82 9.83 15.61
CA ILE A 72 -7.39 10.03 15.39
C ILE A 72 -7.20 10.93 14.17
N GLU A 73 -6.40 11.97 14.29
CA GLU A 73 -6.01 12.80 13.16
C GLU A 73 -5.10 12.03 12.21
N ILE A 74 -5.43 12.05 10.91
CA ILE A 74 -4.68 11.30 9.89
C ILE A 74 -4.03 12.28 8.93
N SER A 75 -2.70 12.35 8.99
CA SER A 75 -1.87 13.06 8.02
C SER A 75 -1.40 12.10 6.92
N LEU A 76 -1.46 12.57 5.67
CA LEU A 76 -1.00 11.81 4.51
C LEU A 76 0.36 12.31 4.04
N CYS A 77 1.24 11.38 3.70
CA CYS A 77 2.55 11.66 3.10
C CYS A 77 2.70 10.84 1.81
N GLU A 78 2.89 11.50 0.68
CA GLU A 78 3.26 10.82 -0.57
C GLU A 78 4.77 10.59 -0.62
N ILE A 79 5.19 9.38 -1.02
CA ILE A 79 6.59 9.02 -1.19
C ILE A 79 6.85 8.78 -2.67
N THR A 80 7.75 9.55 -3.26
CA THR A 80 8.26 9.32 -4.61
C THR A 80 9.59 8.58 -4.54
N ILE A 81 9.62 7.36 -5.07
CA ILE A 81 10.81 6.50 -5.14
C ILE A 81 10.94 5.89 -6.53
N ASN A 82 12.15 5.90 -7.09
CA ASN A 82 12.42 5.19 -8.33
C ASN A 82 12.55 3.68 -8.04
N LYS A 83 11.49 2.91 -8.35
CA LYS A 83 11.46 1.46 -8.08
C LYS A 83 12.54 0.67 -8.83
N LYS A 84 13.06 1.19 -9.96
CA LYS A 84 14.17 0.57 -10.72
C LYS A 84 15.54 0.95 -10.17
N LYS A 85 15.65 2.13 -9.57
CA LYS A 85 16.88 2.68 -8.98
C LYS A 85 16.62 3.20 -7.56
N PRO A 86 16.32 2.33 -6.60
CA PRO A 86 15.86 2.73 -5.26
C PRO A 86 16.94 3.39 -4.41
N ARG A 87 18.19 3.47 -4.90
CA ARG A 87 19.29 4.19 -4.26
C ARG A 87 19.34 5.67 -4.64
N GLU A 88 18.61 6.08 -5.68
CA GLU A 88 18.42 7.50 -6.02
C GLU A 88 17.64 8.20 -4.91
N GLU A 89 17.57 9.51 -5.01
CA GLU A 89 16.85 10.34 -4.04
C GLU A 89 15.39 9.90 -3.87
N ILE A 90 14.96 9.81 -2.62
CA ILE A 90 13.58 9.53 -2.23
C ILE A 90 13.00 10.83 -1.70
N VAL A 91 11.87 11.25 -2.24
CA VAL A 91 11.21 12.50 -1.88
C VAL A 91 9.90 12.21 -1.16
N THR A 92 9.64 12.95 -0.08
CA THR A 92 8.38 12.94 0.65
C THR A 92 7.63 14.26 0.49
N SER A 93 6.32 14.22 0.49
CA SER A 93 5.46 15.42 0.36
C SER A 93 5.43 16.29 1.63
N ILE A 94 5.95 15.78 2.75
CA ILE A 94 6.07 16.50 4.03
C ILE A 94 7.51 16.43 4.54
N PRO A 95 8.02 17.45 5.23
CA PRO A 95 9.37 17.45 5.80
C PRO A 95 9.49 16.52 7.01
N SER A 96 10.71 16.15 7.38
CA SER A 96 11.00 15.21 8.46
C SER A 96 10.50 15.68 9.83
N GLU A 97 10.44 16.97 10.06
CA GLU A 97 9.93 17.60 11.29
C GLU A 97 8.47 17.24 11.55
N GLU A 98 7.67 17.06 10.49
CA GLU A 98 6.25 16.75 10.62
C GLU A 98 5.97 15.31 11.04
N TYR A 99 6.88 14.36 10.80
CA TYR A 99 6.72 12.96 11.23
C TYR A 99 7.64 12.54 12.37
N LYS A 100 8.60 13.38 12.76
CA LYS A 100 9.49 13.12 13.89
C LYS A 100 8.70 12.90 15.19
N ASN A 101 9.06 11.83 15.93
CA ASN A 101 8.42 11.41 17.19
C ASN A 101 6.93 11.04 17.08
N LYS A 102 6.42 10.83 15.85
CA LYS A 102 5.04 10.38 15.61
C LYS A 102 4.96 8.89 15.24
N SER A 103 3.77 8.34 15.29
CA SER A 103 3.46 7.02 14.75
C SER A 103 3.31 7.12 13.24
N LEU A 104 4.14 6.41 12.50
CA LEU A 104 4.17 6.39 11.04
C LEU A 104 3.89 5.00 10.49
N ILE A 105 3.06 4.95 9.47
CA ILE A 105 2.67 3.70 8.81
C ILE A 105 3.00 3.84 7.33
N LEU A 106 3.97 3.06 6.87
CA LEU A 106 4.39 3.00 5.47
C LEU A 106 3.46 2.07 4.69
N VAL A 107 2.90 2.56 3.58
CA VAL A 107 1.87 1.87 2.78
C VAL A 107 2.36 1.64 1.36
N ASP A 108 2.25 0.40 0.87
CA ASP A 108 2.41 0.03 -0.54
C ASP A 108 1.29 -0.92 -0.97
N ASP A 109 1.06 -1.08 -2.25
CA ASP A 109 0.03 -1.98 -2.78
C ASP A 109 0.47 -3.45 -2.71
N VAL A 110 1.68 -3.76 -3.16
CA VAL A 110 2.21 -5.12 -3.24
C VAL A 110 3.61 -5.23 -2.63
N LEU A 111 3.75 -6.06 -1.62
CA LEU A 111 5.06 -6.48 -1.12
C LEU A 111 5.57 -7.66 -1.94
N ASN A 112 6.46 -7.39 -2.87
CA ASN A 112 7.15 -8.39 -3.69
C ASN A 112 8.54 -8.69 -3.09
N SER A 113 9.60 -8.14 -3.65
CA SER A 113 10.98 -8.34 -3.18
C SER A 113 11.30 -7.63 -1.84
N GLY A 114 10.49 -6.67 -1.45
CA GLY A 114 10.72 -5.79 -0.30
C GLY A 114 11.67 -4.63 -0.57
N THR A 115 12.20 -4.51 -1.80
CA THR A 115 13.15 -3.45 -2.17
C THR A 115 12.56 -2.06 -1.91
N THR A 116 11.40 -1.76 -2.46
CA THR A 116 10.77 -0.44 -2.34
C THR A 116 10.51 -0.08 -0.88
N LEU A 117 9.91 -1.01 -0.12
CA LEU A 117 9.59 -0.79 1.30
C LEU A 117 10.84 -0.57 2.16
N ILE A 118 11.93 -1.32 1.97
CA ILE A 118 13.11 -1.18 2.82
C ILE A 118 13.86 0.12 2.55
N TYR A 119 13.91 0.57 1.29
CA TYR A 119 14.54 1.85 0.96
C TYR A 119 13.69 3.04 1.42
N ALA A 120 12.36 2.97 1.32
CA ALA A 120 11.47 3.97 1.90
C ALA A 120 11.55 3.98 3.44
N ALA A 121 11.62 2.81 4.09
CA ALA A 121 11.80 2.71 5.53
C ALA A 121 13.10 3.39 5.99
N ARG A 122 14.22 3.20 5.26
CA ARG A 122 15.49 3.85 5.56
C ARG A 122 15.33 5.36 5.71
N LEU A 123 14.61 6.00 4.80
CA LEU A 123 14.40 7.47 4.84
C LEU A 123 13.72 7.89 6.14
N PHE A 124 12.63 7.22 6.53
CA PHE A 124 11.91 7.59 7.74
C PHE A 124 12.67 7.31 9.03
N LEU A 125 13.59 6.34 9.01
CA LEU A 125 14.43 6.00 10.17
C LEU A 125 15.64 6.94 10.35
N GLU A 126 15.81 7.94 9.51
CA GLU A 126 16.80 9.02 9.71
C GLU A 126 16.42 9.94 10.88
N VAL A 127 15.17 9.94 11.31
CA VAL A 127 14.68 10.66 12.51
C VAL A 127 14.02 9.68 13.48
N PRO A 128 14.00 9.99 14.79
CA PRO A 128 13.30 9.16 15.75
C PRO A 128 11.80 9.15 15.47
N LEU A 129 11.21 7.96 15.44
CA LEU A 129 9.76 7.73 15.32
C LEU A 129 9.23 7.13 16.62
N LYS A 130 8.03 7.51 17.03
CA LYS A 130 7.36 6.86 18.17
C LYS A 130 6.99 5.42 17.87
N ARG A 131 6.55 5.16 16.64
CA ARG A 131 6.25 3.84 16.10
C ARG A 131 6.42 3.84 14.59
N PHE A 132 6.92 2.73 14.04
CA PHE A 132 6.99 2.51 12.62
C PHE A 132 6.35 1.17 12.27
N LYS A 133 5.37 1.18 11.38
CA LYS A 133 4.64 0.01 10.90
C LYS A 133 4.51 0.02 9.39
N THR A 134 4.23 -1.14 8.81
CA THR A 134 4.09 -1.30 7.36
C THR A 134 2.76 -1.96 7.00
N VAL A 135 2.16 -1.50 5.90
CA VAL A 135 0.89 -1.99 5.34
C VAL A 135 1.08 -2.34 3.89
N VAL A 136 0.49 -3.46 3.46
CA VAL A 136 0.33 -3.78 2.04
C VAL A 136 -1.03 -4.43 1.79
N LEU A 137 -1.58 -4.24 0.59
CA LEU A 137 -2.79 -4.95 0.19
C LEU A 137 -2.48 -6.41 -0.08
N VAL A 138 -1.42 -6.68 -0.85
CA VAL A 138 -1.01 -8.04 -1.18
C VAL A 138 0.44 -8.29 -0.75
N ASN A 139 0.64 -9.31 0.08
CA ASN A 139 1.97 -9.78 0.45
C ASN A 139 2.31 -11.03 -0.38
N ARG A 140 3.31 -10.91 -1.25
CA ARG A 140 3.89 -11.99 -2.02
C ARG A 140 5.15 -12.50 -1.32
N ASN A 141 5.25 -13.80 -1.06
CA ASN A 141 6.35 -14.38 -0.27
C ASN A 141 7.70 -14.51 -1.01
N HIS A 142 8.04 -13.59 -1.91
CA HIS A 142 9.29 -13.58 -2.69
C HIS A 142 10.28 -12.50 -2.23
N LYS A 143 10.67 -12.53 -0.95
CA LYS A 143 11.48 -11.47 -0.35
C LYS A 143 12.96 -11.60 -0.69
N LYS A 144 13.54 -10.52 -1.20
CA LYS A 144 14.97 -10.30 -1.33
C LYS A 144 15.55 -9.63 -0.08
N TYR A 145 14.72 -8.82 0.62
CA TYR A 145 15.11 -8.06 1.80
C TYR A 145 14.30 -8.50 3.02
N PRO A 146 14.87 -8.45 4.24
CA PRO A 146 14.22 -8.90 5.47
C PRO A 146 13.20 -7.88 6.00
N ILE A 147 12.24 -7.49 5.17
CA ILE A 147 11.14 -6.62 5.56
C ILE A 147 9.81 -7.38 5.50
N LYS A 148 8.94 -7.13 6.48
CA LYS A 148 7.61 -7.74 6.58
C LYS A 148 6.56 -6.64 6.60
N ALA A 149 5.36 -6.92 6.08
CA ALA A 149 4.20 -6.10 6.35
C ALA A 149 3.60 -6.49 7.70
N ASP A 150 3.41 -5.50 8.58
CA ASP A 150 2.71 -5.68 9.86
C ASP A 150 1.22 -5.94 9.62
N PHE A 151 0.61 -5.13 8.74
CA PHE A 151 -0.77 -5.27 8.32
C PHE A 151 -0.82 -5.61 6.83
N LYS A 152 -1.64 -6.56 6.46
CA LYS A 152 -1.74 -7.06 5.08
C LYS A 152 -3.16 -7.48 4.73
N GLY A 153 -3.59 -7.15 3.52
CA GLY A 153 -4.88 -7.57 3.02
C GLY A 153 -4.93 -9.09 2.82
N ILE A 154 -3.99 -9.63 2.05
CA ILE A 154 -3.85 -11.06 1.78
C ILE A 154 -2.37 -11.43 1.64
N SER A 155 -2.03 -12.68 1.91
CA SER A 155 -0.72 -13.27 1.61
C SER A 155 -0.90 -14.39 0.60
N LEU A 156 -0.05 -14.39 -0.43
CA LEU A 156 -0.04 -15.38 -1.50
C LEU A 156 1.36 -15.96 -1.69
N SER A 157 1.42 -17.24 -1.97
CA SER A 157 2.61 -17.88 -2.54
C SER A 157 2.37 -18.07 -4.02
N THR A 158 3.13 -17.36 -4.85
CA THR A 158 3.04 -17.42 -6.31
C THR A 158 4.34 -17.99 -6.88
N SER A 159 4.32 -18.43 -8.14
CA SER A 159 5.54 -18.80 -8.86
C SER A 159 6.41 -17.56 -9.15
N MET A 160 7.69 -17.76 -9.50
CA MET A 160 8.59 -16.64 -9.82
C MET A 160 8.19 -15.89 -11.10
N GLN A 161 7.43 -16.52 -11.98
CA GLN A 161 7.03 -15.97 -13.29
C GLN A 161 5.72 -15.15 -13.21
N GLU A 162 4.87 -15.39 -12.21
CA GLU A 162 3.61 -14.68 -12.04
C GLU A 162 3.84 -13.30 -11.40
N HIS A 163 3.12 -12.30 -11.88
CA HIS A 163 3.16 -10.94 -11.36
C HIS A 163 1.80 -10.54 -10.81
N ILE A 164 1.80 -9.88 -9.67
CA ILE A 164 0.57 -9.35 -9.05
C ILE A 164 0.44 -7.88 -9.44
N TYR A 165 -0.72 -7.54 -9.97
CA TYR A 165 -1.13 -6.18 -10.29
C TYR A 165 -2.32 -5.78 -9.44
N VAL A 166 -2.31 -4.53 -8.98
CA VAL A 166 -3.44 -3.88 -8.31
C VAL A 166 -3.84 -2.67 -9.15
N GLU A 167 -5.10 -2.59 -9.49
CA GLU A 167 -5.68 -1.45 -10.21
C GLU A 167 -6.73 -0.79 -9.32
N PHE A 168 -6.52 0.49 -8.99
CA PHE A 168 -7.50 1.32 -8.28
C PHE A 168 -8.15 2.27 -9.28
N ASN A 169 -9.28 1.87 -9.84
CA ASN A 169 -10.07 2.71 -10.73
C ASN A 169 -11.19 3.44 -9.97
N LYS A 170 -11.77 4.49 -10.59
CA LYS A 170 -12.85 5.28 -9.96
C LYS A 170 -14.09 4.46 -9.62
N ASN A 171 -14.42 3.46 -10.45
CA ASN A 171 -15.65 2.70 -10.34
C ASN A 171 -15.44 1.28 -9.81
N GLU A 172 -14.25 0.72 -9.94
CA GLU A 172 -13.96 -0.65 -9.56
C GLU A 172 -12.46 -0.85 -9.36
N SER A 173 -12.09 -1.54 -8.31
CA SER A 173 -10.71 -1.93 -8.02
C SER A 173 -10.55 -3.43 -8.16
N VAL A 174 -9.38 -3.87 -8.55
CA VAL A 174 -9.11 -5.31 -8.73
C VAL A 174 -7.65 -5.62 -8.44
N ALA A 175 -7.39 -6.78 -7.85
CA ALA A 175 -6.05 -7.36 -7.82
C ALA A 175 -6.07 -8.68 -8.61
N TYR A 176 -5.06 -8.90 -9.46
CA TYR A 176 -4.99 -10.07 -10.33
C TYR A 176 -3.55 -10.54 -10.55
N LEU A 177 -3.42 -11.80 -10.98
CA LEU A 177 -2.19 -12.41 -11.47
C LEU A 177 -2.13 -12.31 -13.00
N ASP A 178 -0.93 -12.05 -13.52
CA ASP A 178 -0.59 -12.09 -14.95
C ASP A 178 0.74 -12.83 -15.14
#